data_e36acb8ed7c1a10d4d4079f036d64dd8
#
_entry.id   e36acb8ed7c1a10d4d4079f036d64dd8
#
_cell.length_a   1.000
_cell.length_b   1.000
_cell.length_c   1.000
_cell.angle_alpha   90.00
_cell.angle_beta   90.00
_cell.angle_gamma   90.00
#
_symmetry.space_group_name_H-M   'P 1'
#
loop_
_entity.id
_entity.type
_entity.pdbx_description
1 polymer ?
#
loop_
_entity_poly.entity_id
_entity_poly.type
_entity_poly.pdbx_seq_one_letter_code
_entity_poly.pdbx_strand_id
1 'polypeptide(L)'
;MTANATHKATIHTTLGDIVVDLFGNHAPKTVKNFVGLSTGEQEWVHPESGDKKTNTPLYSGTIFHRIISDFMIQGGDPLGQGFGGPGYQFDDEIHPELNFNEPYKLAMANAGIRMGRGTNGSQFFITTVPTAWLQGKHTIFGEVVEPESRKIVDALNAVSTDGRDKPLEDVVINSVDIETL
;
A
#
# COMPACT_ATOMS: atom_id res chain seq x y z
N MET A 1 -15.43 9.14 -14.35
CA MET A 1 -14.19 9.16 -15.11
C MET A 1 -13.07 8.52 -14.30
N THR A 2 -12.42 7.52 -14.87
CA THR A 2 -11.28 6.88 -14.19
C THR A 2 -10.02 7.75 -14.36
N ALA A 3 -9.21 7.83 -13.31
CA ALA A 3 -7.92 8.51 -13.38
C ALA A 3 -7.00 7.76 -14.34
N ASN A 4 -6.12 8.48 -15.03
CA ASN A 4 -5.15 7.89 -15.94
C ASN A 4 -3.94 7.37 -15.15
N ALA A 5 -3.62 6.11 -15.34
CA ALA A 5 -2.45 5.50 -14.71
C ALA A 5 -1.16 5.96 -15.40
N THR A 6 -0.11 6.18 -14.62
CA THR A 6 1.24 6.45 -15.11
C THR A 6 2.13 5.22 -15.02
N HIS A 7 1.79 4.29 -14.13
CA HIS A 7 2.53 3.04 -13.91
C HIS A 7 1.54 1.93 -13.60
N LYS A 8 1.98 0.69 -13.79
CA LYS A 8 1.33 -0.50 -13.24
C LYS A 8 2.29 -1.19 -12.29
N ALA A 9 1.78 -1.61 -11.16
CA ALA A 9 2.52 -2.44 -10.21
C ALA A 9 1.88 -3.81 -10.15
N THR A 10 2.70 -4.86 -10.18
CA THR A 10 2.23 -6.21 -9.90
C THR A 10 2.78 -6.64 -8.56
N ILE A 11 1.89 -6.79 -7.58
CA ILE A 11 2.24 -7.25 -6.24
C ILE A 11 2.12 -8.77 -6.25
N HIS A 12 3.25 -9.47 -6.20
CA HIS A 12 3.27 -10.92 -6.17
C HIS A 12 3.11 -11.42 -4.73
N THR A 13 1.96 -12.01 -4.43
CA THR A 13 1.68 -12.52 -3.08
C THR A 13 1.64 -14.04 -3.06
N THR A 14 1.68 -14.60 -1.87
CA THR A 14 1.55 -16.07 -1.67
C THR A 14 0.20 -16.61 -2.12
N LEU A 15 -0.83 -15.76 -2.27
CA LEU A 15 -2.16 -16.15 -2.74
C LEU A 15 -2.42 -15.80 -4.20
N GLY A 16 -1.51 -15.09 -4.84
CA GLY A 16 -1.62 -14.69 -6.25
C GLY A 16 -1.19 -13.26 -6.49
N ASP A 17 -1.28 -12.83 -7.74
CA ASP A 17 -0.83 -11.52 -8.19
C ASP A 17 -1.94 -10.48 -8.12
N ILE A 18 -1.58 -9.29 -7.65
CA ILE A 18 -2.48 -8.13 -7.63
C ILE A 18 -1.86 -7.06 -8.53
N VAL A 19 -2.51 -6.79 -9.66
CA VAL A 19 -2.10 -5.71 -10.57
C VAL A 19 -2.82 -4.43 -10.18
N VAL A 20 -2.06 -3.37 -9.96
CA VAL A 20 -2.57 -2.08 -9.48
C VAL A 20 -2.18 -0.98 -10.46
N ASP A 21 -3.14 -0.17 -10.86
CA ASP A 21 -2.86 1.07 -11.60
C ASP A 21 -2.40 2.14 -10.61
N LEU A 22 -1.33 2.86 -10.95
CA LEU A 22 -0.78 3.92 -10.10
C LEU A 22 -0.99 5.29 -10.76
N PHE A 23 -1.43 6.26 -9.95
CA PHE A 23 -1.84 7.59 -10.42
C PHE A 23 -0.77 8.64 -10.12
N GLY A 24 0.33 8.61 -10.86
CA GLY A 24 1.48 9.50 -10.64
C GLY A 24 1.21 10.97 -10.91
N ASN A 25 0.18 11.31 -11.71
CA ASN A 25 -0.20 12.70 -11.93
C ASN A 25 -1.04 13.26 -10.78
N HIS A 26 -1.79 12.41 -10.09
CA HIS A 26 -2.66 12.80 -8.97
C HIS A 26 -1.91 12.79 -7.63
N ALA A 27 -0.96 11.88 -7.47
CA ALA A 27 -0.18 11.72 -6.25
C ALA A 27 1.30 11.46 -6.60
N PRO A 28 2.01 12.47 -7.15
CA PRO A 28 3.35 12.27 -7.72
C PRO A 28 4.40 11.83 -6.70
N LYS A 29 4.41 12.40 -5.51
CA LYS A 29 5.37 12.03 -4.47
C LYS A 29 5.09 10.64 -3.93
N THR A 30 3.82 10.31 -3.74
CA THR A 30 3.37 9.02 -3.21
C THR A 30 3.70 7.90 -4.19
N VAL A 31 3.40 8.08 -5.47
CA VAL A 31 3.72 7.09 -6.51
C VAL A 31 5.23 6.92 -6.66
N LYS A 32 5.98 8.03 -6.68
CA LYS A 32 7.45 7.97 -6.74
C LYS A 32 8.03 7.18 -5.57
N ASN A 33 7.51 7.39 -4.37
CA ASN A 33 7.91 6.66 -3.17
C ASN A 33 7.60 5.16 -3.30
N PHE A 34 6.38 4.83 -3.67
CA PHE A 34 5.97 3.42 -3.82
C PHE A 34 6.80 2.71 -4.88
N VAL A 35 7.00 3.33 -6.04
CA VAL A 35 7.83 2.79 -7.12
C VAL A 35 9.28 2.61 -6.65
N GLY A 36 9.85 3.60 -6.00
CA GLY A 36 11.23 3.55 -5.51
C GLY A 36 11.45 2.46 -4.45
N LEU A 37 10.51 2.32 -3.52
CA LEU A 37 10.58 1.27 -2.49
C LEU A 37 10.33 -0.13 -3.09
N SER A 38 9.54 -0.22 -4.14
CA SER A 38 9.27 -1.49 -4.83
C SER A 38 10.47 -1.98 -5.62
N THR A 39 11.17 -1.08 -6.30
CA THR A 39 12.33 -1.40 -7.15
C THR A 39 13.65 -1.46 -6.39
N GLY A 40 13.71 -0.81 -5.23
CA GLY A 40 14.94 -0.65 -4.47
C GLY A 40 15.72 0.62 -4.82
N GLU A 41 15.25 1.44 -5.75
CA GLU A 41 15.91 2.70 -6.10
C GLU A 41 15.81 3.74 -5.00
N GLN A 42 14.78 3.68 -4.18
CA GLN A 42 14.62 4.57 -3.02
C GLN A 42 15.38 4.00 -1.83
N GLU A 43 16.31 4.78 -1.32
CA GLU A 43 17.02 4.45 -0.10
C GLU A 43 16.07 4.51 1.11
N TRP A 44 16.24 3.57 2.03
CA TRP A 44 15.43 3.51 3.25
C TRP A 44 16.26 2.94 4.39
N VAL A 45 15.75 3.09 5.61
CA VAL A 45 16.43 2.62 6.82
C VAL A 45 15.56 1.57 7.51
N HIS A 46 16.14 0.41 7.81
CA HIS A 46 15.42 -0.66 8.48
C HIS A 46 15.13 -0.24 9.94
N PRO A 47 13.86 -0.25 10.36
CA PRO A 47 13.47 0.30 11.67
C PRO A 47 13.99 -0.49 12.88
N GLU A 48 14.30 -1.77 12.70
CA GLU A 48 14.83 -2.60 13.79
C GLU A 48 16.35 -2.48 13.93
N SER A 49 17.06 -2.66 12.82
CA SER A 49 18.53 -2.67 12.83
C SER A 49 19.16 -1.29 12.68
N GLY A 50 18.42 -0.31 12.16
CA GLY A 50 18.98 1.00 11.80
C GLY A 50 19.84 0.97 10.56
N ASP A 51 19.92 -0.15 9.86
CA ASP A 51 20.73 -0.29 8.66
C ASP A 51 20.16 0.50 7.49
N LYS A 52 21.03 1.22 6.82
CA LYS A 52 20.72 1.93 5.60
C LYS A 52 20.66 0.93 4.44
N LYS A 53 19.55 0.91 3.73
CA LYS A 53 19.30 0.01 2.61
C LYS A 53 19.38 0.79 1.30
N THR A 54 20.25 0.36 0.42
CA THR A 54 20.40 0.90 -0.94
C THR A 54 20.22 -0.24 -1.94
N ASN A 55 19.60 0.07 -3.08
CA ASN A 55 19.30 -0.95 -4.11
C ASN A 55 18.64 -2.21 -3.54
N THR A 56 17.79 -2.02 -2.52
CA THR A 56 17.12 -3.10 -1.80
C THR A 56 15.62 -2.84 -1.79
N PRO A 57 14.81 -3.66 -2.48
CA PRO A 57 13.35 -3.50 -2.44
C PRO A 57 12.82 -3.67 -1.02
N LEU A 58 12.07 -2.68 -0.53
CA LEU A 58 11.51 -2.74 0.82
C LEU A 58 10.39 -3.77 0.94
N TYR A 59 9.53 -3.85 -0.09
CA TYR A 59 8.32 -4.67 0.01
C TYR A 59 8.57 -6.17 -0.13
N SER A 60 9.69 -6.59 -0.70
CA SER A 60 10.01 -8.01 -0.88
C SER A 60 10.19 -8.70 0.48
N GLY A 61 9.35 -9.71 0.74
CA GLY A 61 9.37 -10.46 2.00
C GLY A 61 8.52 -9.85 3.11
N THR A 62 7.86 -8.72 2.88
CA THR A 62 6.93 -8.14 3.86
C THR A 62 5.58 -8.84 3.81
N ILE A 63 4.77 -8.67 4.84
CA ILE A 63 3.49 -9.35 4.97
C ILE A 63 2.32 -8.36 4.99
N PHE A 64 1.13 -8.88 4.69
CA PHE A 64 -0.11 -8.16 5.00
C PHE A 64 -0.41 -8.41 6.49
N HIS A 65 0.05 -7.52 7.33
CA HIS A 65 0.01 -7.68 8.79
C HIS A 65 -1.34 -7.33 9.42
N ARG A 66 -2.23 -6.69 8.66
CA ARG A 66 -3.55 -6.28 9.14
C ARG A 66 -4.58 -6.46 8.04
N ILE A 67 -5.54 -7.34 8.28
CA ILE A 67 -6.63 -7.62 7.35
C ILE A 67 -7.93 -7.56 8.14
N ILE A 68 -8.83 -6.67 7.71
CA ILE A 68 -10.16 -6.54 8.33
C ILE A 68 -11.19 -6.89 7.27
N SER A 69 -11.96 -7.94 7.51
CA SER A 69 -13.01 -8.40 6.63
C SER A 69 -14.01 -7.28 6.36
N ASP A 70 -14.44 -7.14 5.11
CA ASP A 70 -15.36 -6.10 4.66
C ASP A 70 -14.84 -4.68 4.93
N PHE A 71 -13.53 -4.50 4.88
CA PHE A 71 -12.90 -3.18 5.01
C PHE A 71 -11.66 -3.05 4.12
N MET A 72 -10.55 -3.68 4.49
CA MET A 72 -9.29 -3.49 3.75
C MET A 72 -8.26 -4.57 4.07
N ILE A 73 -7.22 -4.62 3.23
CA ILE A 73 -5.97 -5.37 3.49
C ILE A 73 -4.83 -4.36 3.58
N GLN A 74 -3.97 -4.48 4.58
CA GLN A 74 -2.89 -3.53 4.84
C GLN A 74 -1.55 -4.25 4.97
N GLY A 75 -0.52 -3.69 4.33
CA GLY A 75 0.83 -4.22 4.37
C GLY A 75 1.88 -3.14 4.16
N GLY A 76 3.11 -3.56 3.87
CA GLY A 76 4.19 -2.64 3.55
C GLY A 76 5.03 -2.19 4.74
N ASP A 77 4.86 -2.82 5.90
CA ASP A 77 5.69 -2.56 7.08
C ASP A 77 6.87 -3.54 7.11
N PRO A 78 8.13 -3.05 7.06
CA PRO A 78 9.30 -3.95 7.15
C PRO A 78 9.33 -4.81 8.42
N LEU A 79 8.69 -4.34 9.50
CA LEU A 79 8.57 -5.10 10.75
C LEU A 79 7.39 -6.06 10.76
N GLY A 80 6.40 -5.84 9.91
CA GLY A 80 5.17 -6.63 9.90
C GLY A 80 4.31 -6.47 11.15
N GLN A 81 4.39 -5.33 11.84
CA GLN A 81 3.73 -5.11 13.13
C GLN A 81 2.79 -3.90 13.14
N GLY A 82 2.85 -3.05 12.12
CA GLY A 82 1.97 -1.89 11.97
C GLY A 82 2.57 -0.55 12.35
N PHE A 83 3.76 -0.52 12.92
CA PHE A 83 4.43 0.73 13.33
C PHE A 83 5.78 0.97 12.67
N GLY A 84 6.21 0.09 11.78
CA GLY A 84 7.45 0.27 11.02
C GLY A 84 7.26 1.09 9.76
N GLY A 85 8.35 1.53 9.19
CA GLY A 85 8.36 2.32 7.96
C GLY A 85 9.76 2.44 7.38
N PRO A 86 9.95 3.32 6.39
CA PRO A 86 11.21 3.41 5.64
C PRO A 86 12.25 4.34 6.28
N GLY A 87 11.98 4.88 7.47
CA GLY A 87 12.89 5.81 8.15
C GLY A 87 12.65 7.27 7.83
N TYR A 88 11.61 7.59 7.08
CA TYR A 88 11.19 8.96 6.76
C TYR A 88 9.67 9.01 6.62
N GLN A 89 9.12 10.22 6.62
CA GLN A 89 7.68 10.44 6.45
C GLN A 89 7.45 11.59 5.47
N PHE A 90 6.27 11.60 4.84
CA PHE A 90 5.91 12.67 3.90
C PHE A 90 4.41 12.98 3.98
N ASP A 91 4.04 14.14 3.42
CA ASP A 91 2.68 14.68 3.52
C ASP A 91 1.70 13.99 2.58
N ASP A 92 0.40 14.13 2.91
CA ASP A 92 -0.68 13.65 2.07
C ASP A 92 -0.75 14.42 0.75
N GLU A 93 -1.23 13.74 -0.28
CA GLU A 93 -1.52 14.32 -1.59
C GLU A 93 -2.99 14.02 -1.93
N ILE A 94 -3.90 14.79 -1.34
CA ILE A 94 -5.34 14.59 -1.55
C ILE A 94 -5.75 15.28 -2.84
N HIS A 95 -6.34 14.52 -3.77
CA HIS A 95 -6.79 15.03 -5.06
C HIS A 95 -8.30 14.89 -5.19
N PRO A 96 -9.01 15.95 -5.64
CA PRO A 96 -10.48 15.95 -5.69
C PRO A 96 -11.08 14.93 -6.66
N GLU A 97 -10.32 14.46 -7.65
CA GLU A 97 -10.80 13.43 -8.59
C GLU A 97 -10.76 12.02 -8.01
N LEU A 98 -10.07 11.81 -6.88
CA LEU A 98 -9.92 10.50 -6.26
C LEU A 98 -10.71 10.45 -4.95
N ASN A 99 -11.53 9.41 -4.79
CA ASN A 99 -12.35 9.24 -3.60
C ASN A 99 -12.50 7.75 -3.24
N PHE A 100 -13.04 7.51 -2.06
CA PHE A 100 -13.28 6.17 -1.53
C PHE A 100 -14.73 5.69 -1.72
N ASN A 101 -15.45 6.23 -2.69
CA ASN A 101 -16.86 5.88 -2.91
C ASN A 101 -17.05 4.49 -3.50
N GLU A 102 -16.00 3.91 -4.07
CA GLU A 102 -15.99 2.56 -4.61
C GLU A 102 -14.83 1.76 -4.01
N PRO A 103 -14.91 0.41 -3.99
CA PRO A 103 -13.84 -0.43 -3.43
C PRO A 103 -12.61 -0.48 -4.33
N TYR A 104 -11.60 -1.21 -3.86
CA TYR A 104 -10.33 -1.52 -4.55
C TYR A 104 -9.43 -0.31 -4.76
N LYS A 105 -9.52 0.69 -3.89
CA LYS A 105 -8.60 1.83 -3.87
C LYS A 105 -7.33 1.47 -3.12
N LEU A 106 -6.18 1.81 -3.71
CA LEU A 106 -4.88 1.70 -3.06
C LEU A 106 -4.54 3.06 -2.45
N ALA A 107 -4.31 3.08 -1.15
CA ALA A 107 -4.06 4.30 -0.41
C ALA A 107 -2.98 4.10 0.65
N MET A 108 -2.42 5.22 1.14
CA MET A 108 -1.39 5.19 2.18
C MET A 108 -1.99 5.07 3.57
N ALA A 109 -1.51 4.11 4.33
CA ALA A 109 -1.74 4.07 5.76
C ALA A 109 -0.89 5.16 6.43
N ASN A 110 -1.41 5.80 7.46
CA ASN A 110 -0.70 6.83 8.21
C ASN A 110 -1.21 6.92 9.65
N ALA A 111 -0.52 7.72 10.46
CA ALA A 111 -0.90 7.99 11.86
C ALA A 111 -1.55 9.38 12.01
N GLY A 112 -2.05 9.96 10.91
CA GLY A 112 -2.62 11.30 10.87
C GLY A 112 -1.55 12.38 10.73
N ILE A 113 -1.98 13.63 10.91
CA ILE A 113 -1.07 14.79 10.90
C ILE A 113 -0.49 14.95 12.30
N ARG A 114 0.83 15.00 12.40
CA ARG A 114 1.53 15.21 13.67
C ARG A 114 2.49 16.38 13.55
N MET A 115 2.36 17.34 14.46
CA MET A 115 3.18 18.56 14.47
C MET A 115 3.15 19.28 13.10
N GLY A 116 1.98 19.32 12.46
CA GLY A 116 1.77 19.97 11.16
C GLY A 116 2.32 19.21 9.97
N ARG A 117 2.76 17.96 10.15
CA ARG A 117 3.36 17.14 9.09
C ARG A 117 2.61 15.84 8.88
N GLY A 118 2.60 15.35 7.64
CA GLY A 118 2.07 14.05 7.29
C GLY A 118 2.93 12.91 7.84
N THR A 119 2.33 11.73 7.96
CA THR A 119 2.99 10.55 8.52
C THR A 119 2.99 9.36 7.56
N ASN A 120 2.93 9.63 6.26
CA ASN A 120 3.03 8.58 5.24
C ASN A 120 4.46 8.05 5.16
N GLY A 121 4.60 6.75 5.02
CA GLY A 121 5.91 6.09 4.90
C GLY A 121 5.90 5.00 3.84
N SER A 122 5.85 3.73 4.26
CA SER A 122 5.81 2.59 3.35
C SER A 122 4.52 1.78 3.42
N GLN A 123 3.77 1.87 4.51
CA GLN A 123 2.55 1.08 4.67
C GLN A 123 1.43 1.59 3.77
N PHE A 124 0.73 0.66 3.16
CA PHE A 124 -0.41 0.93 2.28
C PHE A 124 -1.55 -0.02 2.59
N PHE A 125 -2.74 0.33 2.09
CA PHE A 125 -3.89 -0.58 2.17
C PHE A 125 -4.69 -0.56 0.88
N ILE A 126 -5.42 -1.63 0.64
CA ILE A 126 -6.37 -1.74 -0.48
C ILE A 126 -7.74 -2.00 0.12
N THR A 127 -8.70 -1.15 -0.23
CA THR A 127 -10.07 -1.27 0.28
C THR A 127 -10.84 -2.38 -0.45
N THR A 128 -11.77 -3.02 0.25
CA THR A 128 -12.62 -4.07 -0.33
C THR A 128 -14.09 -3.66 -0.36
N VAL A 129 -14.42 -2.51 0.21
CA VAL A 129 -15.76 -1.92 0.24
C VAL A 129 -15.63 -0.41 0.08
N PRO A 130 -16.72 0.33 -0.22
CA PRO A 130 -16.70 1.80 -0.14
C PRO A 130 -16.36 2.25 1.28
N THR A 131 -15.43 3.21 1.40
CA THR A 131 -14.94 3.70 2.71
C THR A 131 -14.90 5.24 2.73
N ALA A 132 -16.04 5.85 2.43
CA ALA A 132 -16.13 7.32 2.26
C ALA A 132 -15.62 8.12 3.47
N TRP A 133 -15.66 7.55 4.68
CA TRP A 133 -15.15 8.21 5.89
C TRP A 133 -13.62 8.41 5.89
N LEU A 134 -12.90 7.76 4.97
CA LEU A 134 -11.44 7.92 4.84
C LEU A 134 -11.07 9.10 3.94
N GLN A 135 -12.03 9.70 3.25
CA GLN A 135 -11.77 10.81 2.33
C GLN A 135 -11.11 11.99 3.06
N GLY A 136 -10.05 12.52 2.46
CA GLY A 136 -9.29 13.64 3.00
C GLY A 136 -8.28 13.25 4.07
N LYS A 137 -8.24 11.99 4.49
CA LYS A 137 -7.34 11.50 5.56
C LYS A 137 -6.22 10.59 5.04
N HIS A 138 -6.40 10.02 3.86
CA HIS A 138 -5.45 9.09 3.26
C HIS A 138 -5.27 9.41 1.79
N THR A 139 -4.03 9.42 1.33
CA THR A 139 -3.71 9.63 -0.08
C THR A 139 -4.08 8.40 -0.88
N ILE A 140 -5.02 8.56 -1.82
CA ILE A 140 -5.30 7.53 -2.83
C ILE A 140 -4.29 7.69 -3.94
N PHE A 141 -3.56 6.62 -4.28
CA PHE A 141 -2.56 6.68 -5.35
C PHE A 141 -2.66 5.55 -6.36
N GLY A 142 -3.67 4.70 -6.25
CA GLY A 142 -3.88 3.63 -7.20
C GLY A 142 -5.24 2.97 -7.07
N GLU A 143 -5.47 2.01 -7.97
CA GLU A 143 -6.71 1.22 -7.98
C GLU A 143 -6.44 -0.14 -8.59
N VAL A 144 -7.06 -1.17 -8.02
CA VAL A 144 -7.09 -2.51 -8.59
C VAL A 144 -8.26 -2.56 -9.56
N VAL A 145 -7.98 -2.64 -10.86
CA VAL A 145 -8.99 -2.57 -11.92
C VAL A 145 -9.34 -3.94 -12.48
N GLU A 146 -8.34 -4.81 -12.66
CA GLU A 146 -8.52 -6.10 -13.30
C GLU A 146 -9.34 -7.08 -12.43
N PRO A 147 -10.37 -7.74 -13.00
CA PRO A 147 -11.22 -8.68 -12.24
C PRO A 147 -10.44 -9.80 -11.55
N GLU A 148 -9.42 -10.35 -12.19
CA GLU A 148 -8.60 -11.42 -11.60
C GLU A 148 -7.81 -10.93 -10.39
N SER A 149 -7.29 -9.71 -10.45
CA SER A 149 -6.59 -9.09 -9.32
C SER A 149 -7.56 -8.77 -8.17
N ARG A 150 -8.78 -8.33 -8.49
CA ARG A 150 -9.82 -8.09 -7.48
C ARG A 150 -10.18 -9.36 -6.73
N LYS A 151 -10.22 -10.51 -7.43
CA LYS A 151 -10.46 -11.82 -6.81
C LYS A 151 -9.35 -12.17 -5.80
N ILE A 152 -8.10 -11.84 -6.10
CA ILE A 152 -6.99 -12.07 -5.19
C ILE A 152 -7.11 -11.17 -3.96
N VAL A 153 -7.46 -9.90 -4.14
CA VAL A 153 -7.71 -8.97 -3.02
C VAL A 153 -8.82 -9.53 -2.12
N ASP A 154 -9.90 -10.00 -2.71
CA ASP A 154 -11.03 -10.58 -1.95
C ASP A 154 -10.61 -11.86 -1.22
N ALA A 155 -9.77 -12.69 -1.84
CA ALA A 155 -9.24 -13.89 -1.21
C ALA A 155 -8.37 -13.55 0.00
N LEU A 156 -7.51 -12.52 -0.11
CA LEU A 156 -6.75 -12.03 1.03
C LEU A 156 -7.66 -11.51 2.14
N ASN A 157 -8.71 -10.80 1.77
CA ASN A 157 -9.65 -10.23 2.73
C ASN A 157 -10.47 -11.30 3.48
N ALA A 158 -10.51 -12.51 2.95
CA ALA A 158 -11.26 -13.63 3.53
C ALA A 158 -10.42 -14.56 4.41
N VAL A 159 -9.11 -14.33 4.56
CA VAL A 159 -8.26 -15.21 5.38
C VAL A 159 -8.60 -15.07 6.87
N SER A 160 -8.38 -16.14 7.62
CA SER A 160 -8.59 -16.13 9.06
C SER A 160 -7.53 -15.27 9.75
N THR A 161 -7.97 -14.47 10.71
CA THR A 161 -7.12 -13.55 11.46
C THR A 161 -7.23 -13.79 12.96
N ASP A 162 -6.26 -13.29 13.71
CA ASP A 162 -6.27 -13.32 15.17
C ASP A 162 -7.06 -12.12 15.74
N GLY A 163 -7.05 -11.96 17.06
CA GLY A 163 -7.77 -10.87 17.73
C GLY A 163 -7.23 -9.47 17.44
N ARG A 164 -6.10 -9.35 16.74
CA ARG A 164 -5.48 -8.07 16.31
C ARG A 164 -5.53 -7.87 14.81
N ASP A 165 -6.39 -8.62 14.13
CA ASP A 165 -6.57 -8.56 12.67
C ASP A 165 -5.34 -8.99 11.86
N LYS A 166 -4.44 -9.76 12.47
CA LYS A 166 -3.29 -10.31 11.77
C LYS A 166 -3.64 -11.71 11.24
N PRO A 167 -3.33 -12.01 9.96
CA PRO A 167 -3.56 -13.35 9.40
C PRO A 167 -2.88 -14.44 10.24
N LEU A 168 -3.59 -15.55 10.47
CA LEU A 168 -3.05 -16.70 11.19
C LEU A 168 -1.88 -17.34 10.44
N GLU A 169 -1.93 -17.33 9.11
CA GLU A 169 -0.83 -17.71 8.25
C GLU A 169 -0.37 -16.47 7.50
N ASP A 170 0.93 -16.21 7.48
CA ASP A 170 1.46 -15.02 6.82
C ASP A 170 1.12 -15.00 5.33
N VAL A 171 0.55 -13.89 4.87
CA VAL A 171 0.41 -13.59 3.44
C VAL A 171 1.58 -12.71 3.07
N VAL A 172 2.52 -13.27 2.32
CA VAL A 172 3.79 -12.62 2.01
C VAL A 172 3.74 -11.94 0.65
N ILE A 173 4.29 -10.73 0.58
CA ILE A 173 4.61 -10.07 -0.68
C ILE A 173 5.99 -10.57 -1.09
N ASN A 174 6.05 -11.40 -2.13
CA ASN A 174 7.32 -11.94 -2.61
C ASN A 174 8.15 -10.87 -3.31
N SER A 175 7.49 -10.04 -4.12
CA SER A 175 8.10 -8.91 -4.81
C SER A 175 7.01 -8.01 -5.39
N VAL A 176 7.42 -6.82 -5.84
CA VAL A 176 6.55 -5.89 -6.57
C VAL A 176 7.28 -5.48 -7.84
N ASP A 177 6.69 -5.79 -8.98
CA ASP A 177 7.23 -5.39 -10.29
C ASP A 177 6.54 -4.11 -10.76
N ILE A 178 7.31 -3.20 -11.33
CA ILE A 178 6.82 -1.90 -11.80
C ILE A 178 6.98 -1.80 -13.32
N GLU A 179 5.91 -1.39 -13.97
CA GLU A 179 5.89 -1.07 -15.39
C GLU A 179 5.54 0.41 -15.55
N THR A 180 6.37 1.16 -16.29
CA THR A 180 6.09 2.54 -16.65
C THR A 180 5.25 2.56 -17.92
N LEU A 181 4.13 3.26 -17.89
CA LEU A 181 3.21 3.35 -19.03
C LEU A 181 3.52 4.50 -19.96
#